data_a656d01428848be5d34ce3e57425cd95
#
_entry.id   a656d01428848be5d34ce3e57425cd95
#
_cell.length_a   1.000
_cell.length_b   1.000
_cell.length_c   1.000
_cell.angle_alpha   90.00
_cell.angle_beta   90.00
_cell.angle_gamma   90.00
#
_symmetry.space_group_name_H-M   'P 1'
#
loop_
_entity.id
_entity.type
_entity.pdbx_description
1 polymer ?
#
loop_
_entity_poly.entity_id
_entity_poly.type
_entity_poly.pdbx_seq_one_letter_code
_entity_poly.pdbx_strand_id
1 'polypeptide(L)'
;MDLVIAEKPSVAISIAKVIGATKKKDGYYEGSGYRVSWCVGHLIQMANPDSYDEKYAKWNMEDLPIIPSEYKYEVSKSTKKQFSILKKLLNDKEVENVVNACDAGREGESIFRLVYNQANCKKKMKRLWISSMEDSAIKDGFNNLKDGSYYDDLFESAKARAIADWLVGMNISRLYSCLYKQNYSVGRVQTPTLAMIVNRDDEISNFKKEKYYTVELSLDKFSLSTDRIDDKTTTEQLINLVSNSIEITDVFQKEKITKPELP
;
A
#
# COMPACT_ATOMS: atom_id res chain seq x y z
N MET A 1 -1.01 3.47 -32.82
CA MET A 1 -1.51 2.45 -31.85
C MET A 1 -1.28 2.91 -30.43
N ASP A 2 -2.03 2.37 -29.45
CA ASP A 2 -1.87 2.74 -28.04
C ASP A 2 -1.01 1.70 -27.28
N LEU A 3 -0.08 2.19 -26.44
CA LEU A 3 0.73 1.36 -25.54
C LEU A 3 0.09 1.33 -24.16
N VAL A 4 -0.29 0.17 -23.68
CA VAL A 4 -0.84 -0.06 -22.33
C VAL A 4 0.26 -0.63 -21.44
N ILE A 5 0.47 -0.03 -20.27
CA ILE A 5 1.48 -0.51 -19.30
C ILE A 5 0.76 -0.86 -18.01
N ALA A 6 0.78 -2.15 -17.66
CA ALA A 6 0.25 -2.69 -16.41
C ALA A 6 1.34 -2.80 -15.33
N GLU A 7 0.93 -2.97 -14.08
CA GLU A 7 1.86 -3.10 -12.96
C GLU A 7 2.57 -4.47 -12.92
N LYS A 8 1.86 -5.53 -13.36
CA LYS A 8 2.31 -6.93 -13.29
C LYS A 8 2.01 -7.68 -14.57
N PRO A 9 2.80 -8.74 -14.91
CA PRO A 9 2.54 -9.56 -16.07
C PRO A 9 1.13 -10.16 -16.11
N SER A 10 0.60 -10.62 -14.98
CA SER A 10 -0.75 -11.22 -14.90
C SER A 10 -1.85 -10.24 -15.28
N VAL A 11 -1.76 -9.00 -14.78
CA VAL A 11 -2.69 -7.91 -15.13
C VAL A 11 -2.60 -7.57 -16.62
N ALA A 12 -1.39 -7.50 -17.16
CA ALA A 12 -1.18 -7.27 -18.59
C ALA A 12 -1.83 -8.35 -19.48
N ILE A 13 -1.73 -9.62 -19.06
CA ILE A 13 -2.37 -10.73 -19.78
C ILE A 13 -3.89 -10.60 -19.79
N SER A 14 -4.49 -10.29 -18.62
CA SER A 14 -5.94 -10.10 -18.51
C SER A 14 -6.42 -8.95 -19.39
N ILE A 15 -5.75 -7.80 -19.33
CA ILE A 15 -6.07 -6.65 -20.18
C ILE A 15 -5.90 -6.99 -21.66
N ALA A 16 -4.75 -7.57 -22.04
CA ALA A 16 -4.44 -7.92 -23.42
C ALA A 16 -5.50 -8.83 -24.06
N LYS A 17 -5.97 -9.83 -23.29
CA LYS A 17 -7.05 -10.73 -23.71
C LYS A 17 -8.34 -9.96 -24.02
N VAL A 18 -8.74 -9.06 -23.14
CA VAL A 18 -10.01 -8.32 -23.25
C VAL A 18 -10.01 -7.33 -24.42
N ILE A 19 -8.87 -6.63 -24.65
CA ILE A 19 -8.75 -5.64 -25.72
C ILE A 19 -8.26 -6.23 -27.07
N GLY A 20 -8.06 -7.56 -27.12
CA GLY A 20 -7.69 -8.26 -28.36
C GLY A 20 -6.20 -8.19 -28.74
N ALA A 21 -5.32 -7.81 -27.83
CA ALA A 21 -3.87 -7.81 -28.03
C ALA A 21 -3.28 -9.20 -27.71
N THR A 22 -3.58 -10.21 -28.54
CA THR A 22 -3.31 -11.63 -28.20
C THR A 22 -1.97 -12.16 -28.71
N LYS A 23 -1.30 -11.46 -29.62
CA LYS A 23 -0.02 -11.89 -30.20
C LYS A 23 1.13 -11.63 -29.24
N LYS A 24 1.66 -12.69 -28.62
CA LYS A 24 2.78 -12.61 -27.69
C LYS A 24 4.09 -12.23 -28.37
N LYS A 25 4.80 -11.30 -27.79
CA LYS A 25 6.13 -10.84 -28.17
C LYS A 25 7.07 -10.89 -26.95
N ASP A 26 8.35 -10.58 -27.13
CA ASP A 26 9.29 -10.49 -26.01
C ASP A 26 8.97 -9.24 -25.16
N GLY A 27 8.38 -9.47 -23.98
CA GLY A 27 8.03 -8.45 -23.01
C GLY A 27 6.74 -7.68 -23.27
N TYR A 28 5.91 -8.06 -24.26
CA TYR A 28 4.59 -7.45 -24.49
C TYR A 28 3.66 -8.32 -25.32
N TYR A 29 2.39 -7.93 -25.41
CA TYR A 29 1.37 -8.48 -26.31
C TYR A 29 0.97 -7.43 -27.33
N GLU A 30 0.60 -7.86 -28.54
CA GLU A 30 0.22 -6.96 -29.64
C GLU A 30 -1.03 -7.45 -30.35
N GLY A 31 -1.90 -6.54 -30.74
CA GLY A 31 -3.12 -6.81 -31.52
C GLY A 31 -4.15 -5.70 -31.36
N SER A 32 -5.12 -5.68 -32.25
CA SER A 32 -6.28 -4.74 -32.25
C SER A 32 -5.93 -3.27 -32.00
N GLY A 33 -4.77 -2.81 -32.54
CA GLY A 33 -4.33 -1.42 -32.36
C GLY A 33 -3.63 -1.14 -31.03
N TYR A 34 -3.37 -2.16 -30.20
CA TYR A 34 -2.73 -2.05 -28.89
C TYR A 34 -1.42 -2.82 -28.80
N ARG A 35 -0.51 -2.30 -27.99
CA ARG A 35 0.58 -3.05 -27.38
C ARG A 35 0.39 -3.03 -25.88
N VAL A 36 0.43 -4.17 -25.21
CA VAL A 36 0.26 -4.30 -23.76
C VAL A 36 1.54 -4.86 -23.17
N SER A 37 2.20 -4.04 -22.35
CA SER A 37 3.40 -4.43 -21.64
C SER A 37 3.18 -4.24 -20.11
N TRP A 38 4.19 -4.49 -19.31
CA TRP A 38 4.05 -4.48 -17.85
C TRP A 38 5.32 -4.03 -17.13
N CYS A 39 5.14 -3.53 -15.95
CA CYS A 39 6.16 -3.44 -14.94
C CYS A 39 6.28 -4.77 -14.16
N VAL A 40 7.29 -4.90 -13.33
CA VAL A 40 7.46 -6.01 -12.38
C VAL A 40 7.54 -5.44 -10.95
N GLY A 41 6.56 -4.60 -10.61
CA GLY A 41 6.64 -3.68 -9.49
C GLY A 41 7.51 -2.46 -9.84
N HIS A 42 8.21 -1.90 -8.86
CA HIS A 42 9.10 -0.77 -9.09
C HIS A 42 10.33 -1.13 -9.94
N LEU A 43 10.43 -0.53 -11.13
CA LEU A 43 11.61 -0.63 -11.99
C LEU A 43 12.62 0.49 -11.71
N ILE A 44 12.09 1.60 -11.22
CA ILE A 44 12.84 2.81 -10.91
C ILE A 44 12.80 3.02 -9.40
N GLN A 45 13.93 3.32 -8.83
CA GLN A 45 14.10 3.59 -7.41
C GLN A 45 14.84 4.92 -7.22
N MET A 46 14.72 5.49 -6.04
CA MET A 46 15.55 6.64 -5.68
C MET A 46 17.01 6.18 -5.57
N ALA A 47 17.91 7.00 -6.06
CA ALA A 47 19.33 6.70 -6.06
C ALA A 47 19.90 6.59 -4.63
N ASN A 48 20.89 5.75 -4.47
CA ASN A 48 21.61 5.63 -3.20
C ASN A 48 22.41 6.90 -2.90
N PRO A 49 22.73 7.18 -1.62
CA PRO A 49 23.50 8.35 -1.22
C PRO A 49 24.84 8.53 -1.94
N ASP A 50 25.55 7.46 -2.24
CA ASP A 50 26.82 7.46 -2.98
C ASP A 50 26.71 7.98 -4.42
N SER A 51 25.51 7.96 -5.00
CA SER A 51 25.23 8.59 -6.30
C SER A 51 25.20 10.12 -6.25
N TYR A 52 25.13 10.72 -5.06
CA TYR A 52 25.17 12.17 -4.85
C TYR A 52 26.59 12.66 -4.51
N ASP A 53 27.29 11.91 -3.64
CA ASP A 53 28.68 12.18 -3.27
C ASP A 53 29.32 10.85 -2.84
N GLU A 54 30.51 10.56 -3.37
CA GLU A 54 31.25 9.32 -3.13
C GLU A 54 31.59 9.10 -1.65
N LYS A 55 31.70 10.17 -0.83
CA LYS A 55 31.88 10.09 0.62
C LYS A 55 30.76 9.33 1.33
N TYR A 56 29.54 9.38 0.79
CA TYR A 56 28.39 8.67 1.36
C TYR A 56 28.38 7.15 1.11
N ALA A 57 29.37 6.60 0.38
CA ALA A 57 29.54 5.16 0.24
C ALA A 57 29.84 4.49 1.59
N LYS A 58 30.57 5.18 2.47
CA LYS A 58 30.81 4.75 3.85
C LYS A 58 29.82 5.44 4.79
N TRP A 59 29.35 4.71 5.79
CA TRP A 59 28.45 5.27 6.79
C TRP A 59 29.25 5.95 7.87
N ASN A 60 29.09 7.25 7.99
CA ASN A 60 29.77 8.08 8.95
C ASN A 60 28.79 9.08 9.57
N MET A 61 28.84 9.28 10.88
CA MET A 61 27.95 10.22 11.58
C MET A 61 28.15 11.67 11.16
N GLU A 62 29.38 12.05 10.85
CA GLU A 62 29.72 13.43 10.46
C GLU A 62 29.09 13.84 9.12
N ASP A 63 28.68 12.87 8.30
CA ASP A 63 28.04 13.12 7.01
C ASP A 63 26.50 13.29 7.11
N LEU A 64 25.94 13.16 8.31
CA LEU A 64 24.47 13.27 8.52
C LEU A 64 24.05 14.67 8.98
N PRO A 65 22.90 15.17 8.57
CA PRO A 65 21.92 14.50 7.68
C PRO A 65 22.25 14.63 6.19
N ILE A 66 21.97 13.58 5.41
CA ILE A 66 22.06 13.62 3.95
C ILE A 66 20.72 14.14 3.40
N ILE A 67 20.74 15.36 2.87
CA ILE A 67 19.55 16.04 2.31
C ILE A 67 19.92 16.57 0.92
N PRO A 68 19.68 15.78 -0.15
CA PRO A 68 19.97 16.23 -1.50
C PRO A 68 19.08 17.43 -1.90
N SER A 69 19.64 18.39 -2.64
CA SER A 69 18.88 19.47 -3.25
C SER A 69 17.92 19.00 -4.35
N GLU A 70 18.34 17.95 -5.07
CA GLU A 70 17.55 17.30 -6.10
C GLU A 70 17.62 15.79 -5.92
N TYR A 71 16.47 15.09 -6.04
CA TYR A 71 16.41 13.64 -5.89
C TYR A 71 16.63 12.95 -7.23
N LYS A 72 17.66 12.11 -7.30
CA LYS A 72 18.00 11.29 -8.46
C LYS A 72 17.23 9.95 -8.42
N TYR A 73 16.90 9.46 -9.61
CA TYR A 73 16.25 8.17 -9.79
C TYR A 73 17.09 7.28 -10.71
N GLU A 74 17.14 6.01 -10.42
CA GLU A 74 17.91 5.03 -11.17
C GLU A 74 17.10 3.77 -11.47
N VAL A 75 17.47 3.10 -12.57
CA VAL A 75 16.88 1.80 -12.92
C VAL A 75 17.46 0.73 -12.03
N SER A 76 16.61 -0.02 -11.34
CA SER A 76 17.02 -1.15 -10.51
C SER A 76 17.79 -2.19 -11.35
N LYS A 77 18.90 -2.70 -10.81
CA LYS A 77 19.78 -3.64 -11.52
C LYS A 77 19.05 -4.90 -11.97
N SER A 78 18.13 -5.40 -11.14
CA SER A 78 17.34 -6.62 -11.42
C SER A 78 16.29 -6.44 -12.52
N THR A 79 15.84 -5.21 -12.78
CA THR A 79 14.74 -4.93 -13.70
C THR A 79 15.18 -4.25 -15.02
N LYS A 80 16.47 -4.10 -15.23
CA LYS A 80 17.07 -3.44 -16.42
C LYS A 80 16.50 -3.97 -17.74
N LYS A 81 16.34 -5.30 -17.87
CA LYS A 81 15.81 -5.92 -19.10
C LYS A 81 14.41 -5.40 -19.39
N GLN A 82 13.50 -5.46 -18.42
CA GLN A 82 12.12 -5.03 -18.60
C GLN A 82 12.03 -3.52 -18.83
N PHE A 83 12.83 -2.73 -18.13
CA PHE A 83 12.89 -1.29 -18.38
C PHE A 83 13.36 -0.98 -19.81
N SER A 84 14.34 -1.72 -20.35
CA SER A 84 14.83 -1.52 -21.71
C SER A 84 13.73 -1.80 -22.76
N ILE A 85 12.89 -2.82 -22.51
CA ILE A 85 11.74 -3.13 -23.37
C ILE A 85 10.72 -1.97 -23.31
N LEU A 86 10.34 -1.54 -22.12
CA LEU A 86 9.40 -0.44 -21.92
C LEU A 86 9.91 0.86 -22.55
N LYS A 87 11.18 1.19 -22.35
CA LYS A 87 11.82 2.38 -22.95
C LYS A 87 11.74 2.36 -24.46
N LYS A 88 11.99 1.19 -25.09
CA LYS A 88 11.86 1.03 -26.53
C LYS A 88 10.42 1.22 -27.01
N LEU A 89 9.44 0.60 -26.33
CA LEU A 89 8.03 0.72 -26.66
C LEU A 89 7.50 2.15 -26.46
N LEU A 90 7.85 2.80 -25.35
CA LEU A 90 7.46 4.18 -25.04
C LEU A 90 7.95 5.19 -26.10
N ASN A 91 9.09 4.92 -26.73
CA ASN A 91 9.69 5.79 -27.74
C ASN A 91 9.45 5.31 -29.19
N ASP A 92 8.69 4.23 -29.37
CA ASP A 92 8.38 3.70 -30.70
C ASP A 92 7.47 4.68 -31.48
N LYS A 93 7.81 4.96 -32.73
CA LYS A 93 7.08 5.91 -33.59
C LYS A 93 5.65 5.47 -33.91
N GLU A 94 5.38 4.17 -33.85
CA GLU A 94 4.02 3.63 -34.11
C GLU A 94 3.07 3.82 -32.91
N VAL A 95 3.61 4.10 -31.73
CA VAL A 95 2.84 4.37 -30.51
C VAL A 95 2.46 5.85 -30.48
N GLU A 96 1.18 6.14 -30.41
CA GLU A 96 0.63 7.51 -30.35
C GLU A 96 0.33 7.94 -28.93
N ASN A 97 -0.37 7.09 -28.17
CA ASN A 97 -0.71 7.37 -26.76
C ASN A 97 -0.18 6.25 -25.86
N VAL A 98 -0.02 6.60 -24.59
CA VAL A 98 0.38 5.66 -23.55
C VAL A 98 -0.72 5.60 -22.49
N VAL A 99 -1.19 4.40 -22.17
CA VAL A 99 -2.21 4.17 -21.16
C VAL A 99 -1.55 3.59 -19.90
N ASN A 100 -1.61 4.34 -18.82
CA ASN A 100 -1.26 3.83 -17.49
C ASN A 100 -2.39 2.91 -17.01
N ALA A 101 -2.11 1.61 -16.94
CA ALA A 101 -2.98 0.56 -16.44
C ALA A 101 -2.40 -0.15 -15.19
N CYS A 102 -1.54 0.54 -14.44
CA CYS A 102 -1.12 0.10 -13.11
C CYS A 102 -2.28 0.23 -12.11
N ASP A 103 -2.14 -0.38 -10.94
CA ASP A 103 -3.17 -0.42 -9.92
C ASP A 103 -3.73 0.98 -9.61
N ALA A 104 -5.03 1.06 -9.30
CA ALA A 104 -5.74 2.31 -9.03
C ALA A 104 -5.35 2.86 -7.64
N GLY A 105 -4.27 3.63 -7.59
CA GLY A 105 -3.73 4.19 -6.36
C GLY A 105 -2.44 4.96 -6.57
N ARG A 106 -1.94 5.57 -5.50
CA ARG A 106 -0.69 6.34 -5.50
C ARG A 106 0.50 5.52 -5.99
N GLU A 107 0.58 4.26 -5.56
CA GLU A 107 1.70 3.38 -5.87
C GLU A 107 1.74 3.04 -7.36
N GLY A 108 0.60 2.63 -7.93
CA GLY A 108 0.52 2.34 -9.36
C GLY A 108 0.79 3.58 -10.23
N GLU A 109 0.36 4.77 -9.78
CA GLU A 109 0.70 6.03 -10.45
C GLU A 109 2.20 6.30 -10.40
N SER A 110 2.83 6.09 -9.24
CA SER A 110 4.28 6.25 -9.06
C SER A 110 5.08 5.29 -9.94
N ILE A 111 4.74 4.00 -9.94
CA ILE A 111 5.43 2.97 -10.74
C ILE A 111 5.43 3.36 -12.21
N PHE A 112 4.27 3.73 -12.75
CA PHE A 112 4.16 4.11 -14.16
C PHE A 112 4.90 5.41 -14.48
N ARG A 113 4.66 6.49 -13.70
CA ARG A 113 5.23 7.81 -13.97
C ARG A 113 6.75 7.82 -13.90
N LEU A 114 7.33 7.10 -12.97
CA LEU A 114 8.78 6.98 -12.87
C LEU A 114 9.36 6.31 -14.12
N VAL A 115 8.73 5.25 -14.64
CA VAL A 115 9.15 4.60 -15.88
C VAL A 115 8.98 5.52 -17.08
N TYR A 116 7.84 6.19 -17.19
CA TYR A 116 7.53 7.13 -18.26
C TYR A 116 8.55 8.28 -18.31
N ASN A 117 8.84 8.88 -17.16
CA ASN A 117 9.82 9.98 -17.02
C ASN A 117 11.25 9.51 -17.30
N GLN A 118 11.66 8.36 -16.76
CA GLN A 118 13.00 7.81 -16.95
C GLN A 118 13.25 7.34 -18.40
N ALA A 119 12.19 6.99 -19.12
CA ALA A 119 12.27 6.70 -20.55
C ALA A 119 12.32 7.97 -21.41
N ASN A 120 12.15 9.17 -20.82
CA ASN A 120 12.00 10.46 -21.51
C ASN A 120 10.84 10.46 -22.55
N CYS A 121 9.76 9.75 -22.25
CA CYS A 121 8.59 9.71 -23.11
C CYS A 121 7.89 11.07 -23.11
N LYS A 122 7.38 11.51 -24.29
CA LYS A 122 6.66 12.78 -24.47
C LYS A 122 5.28 12.58 -25.08
N LYS A 123 4.81 11.34 -25.17
CA LYS A 123 3.53 10.99 -25.78
C LYS A 123 2.39 11.33 -24.84
N LYS A 124 1.20 11.50 -25.41
CA LYS A 124 0.01 11.75 -24.62
C LYS A 124 -0.26 10.57 -23.69
N MET A 125 -0.48 10.86 -22.42
CA MET A 125 -0.74 9.87 -21.38
C MET A 125 -2.24 9.85 -21.05
N LYS A 126 -2.78 8.63 -20.95
CA LYS A 126 -4.12 8.35 -20.46
C LYS A 126 -4.07 7.43 -19.26
N ARG A 127 -5.11 7.40 -18.47
CA ARG A 127 -5.22 6.57 -17.26
C ARG A 127 -6.42 5.65 -17.31
N LEU A 128 -6.17 4.36 -17.20
CA LEU A 128 -7.17 3.34 -16.89
C LEU A 128 -7.31 3.25 -15.36
N TRP A 129 -8.48 3.59 -14.84
CA TRP A 129 -8.75 3.56 -13.41
C TRP A 129 -9.86 2.56 -13.11
N ILE A 130 -9.49 1.35 -12.72
CA ILE A 130 -10.41 0.25 -12.42
C ILE A 130 -9.99 -0.43 -11.12
N SER A 131 -10.97 -0.93 -10.36
CA SER A 131 -10.77 -1.68 -9.12
C SER A 131 -11.04 -3.18 -9.26
N SER A 132 -11.48 -3.63 -10.45
CA SER A 132 -11.76 -5.02 -10.76
C SER A 132 -11.07 -5.42 -12.07
N MET A 133 -10.64 -6.68 -12.17
CA MET A 133 -10.06 -7.28 -13.37
C MET A 133 -11.07 -8.13 -14.16
N GLU A 134 -12.36 -7.99 -13.90
CA GLU A 134 -13.40 -8.61 -14.72
C GLU A 134 -13.43 -8.00 -16.13
N ASP A 135 -13.78 -8.82 -17.12
CA ASP A 135 -13.77 -8.44 -18.51
C ASP A 135 -14.67 -7.21 -18.80
N SER A 136 -15.82 -7.10 -18.10
CA SER A 136 -16.72 -5.96 -18.19
C SER A 136 -16.08 -4.69 -17.64
N ALA A 137 -15.46 -4.75 -16.46
CA ALA A 137 -14.80 -3.61 -15.83
C ALA A 137 -13.62 -3.09 -16.66
N ILE A 138 -12.85 -3.99 -17.27
CA ILE A 138 -11.77 -3.61 -18.19
C ILE A 138 -12.33 -2.88 -19.41
N LYS A 139 -13.38 -3.43 -20.07
CA LYS A 139 -14.01 -2.79 -21.24
C LYS A 139 -14.57 -1.40 -20.92
N ASP A 140 -15.30 -1.30 -19.82
CA ASP A 140 -15.88 -0.04 -19.37
C ASP A 140 -14.77 0.99 -19.01
N GLY A 141 -13.69 0.53 -18.40
CA GLY A 141 -12.54 1.36 -18.10
C GLY A 141 -11.85 1.91 -19.35
N PHE A 142 -11.70 1.11 -20.41
CA PHE A 142 -11.14 1.55 -21.68
C PHE A 142 -12.05 2.56 -22.42
N ASN A 143 -13.36 2.44 -22.24
CA ASN A 143 -14.32 3.43 -22.78
C ASN A 143 -14.29 4.76 -22.00
N ASN A 144 -13.78 4.76 -20.77
CA ASN A 144 -13.77 5.90 -19.86
C ASN A 144 -12.35 6.34 -19.45
N LEU A 145 -11.36 6.18 -20.32
CA LEU A 145 -9.98 6.62 -20.07
C LEU A 145 -9.93 8.12 -19.79
N LYS A 146 -9.31 8.49 -18.67
CA LYS A 146 -9.07 9.88 -18.31
C LYS A 146 -7.72 10.37 -18.82
N ASP A 147 -7.57 11.68 -18.97
CA ASP A 147 -6.27 12.29 -19.26
C ASP A 147 -5.34 12.08 -18.07
N GLY A 148 -4.07 11.82 -18.36
CA GLY A 148 -3.08 11.57 -17.31
C GLY A 148 -2.88 12.73 -16.36
N SER A 149 -3.03 13.97 -16.83
CA SER A 149 -2.88 15.19 -16.00
C SER A 149 -3.87 15.26 -14.84
N TYR A 150 -5.02 14.60 -14.95
CA TYR A 150 -5.98 14.50 -13.84
C TYR A 150 -5.38 13.86 -12.56
N TYR A 151 -4.27 13.13 -12.70
CA TYR A 151 -3.60 12.40 -11.62
C TYR A 151 -2.24 12.98 -11.24
N ASP A 152 -1.93 14.22 -11.63
CA ASP A 152 -0.63 14.87 -11.34
C ASP A 152 -0.45 15.06 -9.83
N ASP A 153 -1.46 15.53 -9.11
CA ASP A 153 -1.41 15.70 -7.65
C ASP A 153 -1.23 14.36 -6.93
N LEU A 154 -1.84 13.29 -7.46
CA LEU A 154 -1.67 11.95 -6.92
C LEU A 154 -0.22 11.47 -7.06
N PHE A 155 0.40 11.75 -8.21
CA PHE A 155 1.82 11.44 -8.42
C PHE A 155 2.73 12.28 -7.53
N GLU A 156 2.49 13.58 -7.37
CA GLU A 156 3.29 14.43 -6.46
C GLU A 156 3.13 13.98 -5.00
N SER A 157 1.94 13.54 -4.58
CA SER A 157 1.73 12.91 -3.26
C SER A 157 2.57 11.64 -3.08
N ALA A 158 2.61 10.77 -4.10
CA ALA A 158 3.44 9.56 -4.07
C ALA A 158 4.93 9.88 -3.99
N LYS A 159 5.39 10.86 -4.75
CA LYS A 159 6.77 11.34 -4.79
C LYS A 159 7.18 11.95 -3.44
N ALA A 160 6.34 12.78 -2.85
CA ALA A 160 6.60 13.37 -1.52
C ALA A 160 6.75 12.28 -0.45
N ARG A 161 5.90 11.24 -0.49
CA ARG A 161 6.01 10.09 0.40
C ARG A 161 7.31 9.33 0.18
N ALA A 162 7.69 9.04 -1.06
CA ALA A 162 8.94 8.33 -1.37
C ALA A 162 10.16 9.11 -0.87
N ILE A 163 10.16 10.44 -1.02
CA ILE A 163 11.22 11.31 -0.50
C ILE A 163 11.27 11.26 1.02
N ALA A 164 10.13 11.34 1.70
CA ALA A 164 10.08 11.23 3.17
C ALA A 164 10.59 9.86 3.65
N ASP A 165 10.18 8.78 3.00
CA ASP A 165 10.64 7.43 3.32
C ASP A 165 12.16 7.28 3.09
N TRP A 166 12.69 7.85 2.02
CA TRP A 166 14.13 7.85 1.74
C TRP A 166 14.92 8.67 2.78
N LEU A 167 14.45 9.90 3.09
CA LEU A 167 15.12 10.76 4.07
C LEU A 167 15.18 10.11 5.46
N VAL A 168 14.06 9.59 5.94
CA VAL A 168 13.98 8.93 7.24
C VAL A 168 14.83 7.64 7.22
N GLY A 169 14.61 6.79 6.22
CA GLY A 169 15.29 5.51 6.12
C GLY A 169 16.81 5.65 6.02
N MET A 170 17.28 6.51 5.13
CA MET A 170 18.74 6.69 4.91
C MET A 170 19.43 7.32 6.10
N ASN A 171 18.89 8.40 6.64
CA ASN A 171 19.58 9.13 7.70
C ASN A 171 19.51 8.39 9.04
N ILE A 172 18.31 7.92 9.43
CA ILE A 172 18.14 7.34 10.76
C ILE A 172 18.76 5.93 10.84
N SER A 173 18.67 5.12 9.76
CA SER A 173 19.37 3.83 9.74
C SER A 173 20.87 3.99 9.87
N ARG A 174 21.48 4.94 9.17
CA ARG A 174 22.91 5.24 9.30
C ARG A 174 23.26 5.74 10.68
N LEU A 175 22.48 6.67 11.24
CA LEU A 175 22.70 7.21 12.58
C LEU A 175 22.78 6.09 13.62
N TYR A 176 21.73 5.27 13.71
CA TYR A 176 21.67 4.19 14.68
C TYR A 176 22.74 3.13 14.45
N SER A 177 23.02 2.80 13.18
CA SER A 177 24.07 1.83 12.86
C SER A 177 25.47 2.33 13.28
N CYS A 178 25.75 3.61 13.09
CA CYS A 178 27.02 4.20 13.56
C CYS A 178 27.10 4.28 15.09
N LEU A 179 26.01 4.70 15.74
CA LEU A 179 25.96 4.81 17.21
C LEU A 179 26.19 3.47 17.91
N TYR A 180 25.53 2.43 17.45
CA TYR A 180 25.54 1.12 18.10
C TYR A 180 26.52 0.14 17.46
N LYS A 181 27.27 0.56 16.43
CA LYS A 181 28.24 -0.27 15.67
C LYS A 181 27.66 -1.60 15.18
N GLN A 182 26.38 -1.58 14.86
CA GLN A 182 25.62 -2.72 14.39
C GLN A 182 24.67 -2.26 13.26
N ASN A 183 24.33 -3.15 12.34
CA ASN A 183 23.43 -2.79 11.24
C ASN A 183 21.99 -2.70 11.71
N TYR A 184 21.44 -1.50 11.75
CA TYR A 184 20.03 -1.22 12.05
C TYR A 184 19.31 -0.70 10.82
N SER A 185 18.10 -1.19 10.62
CA SER A 185 17.19 -0.68 9.61
C SER A 185 16.05 0.07 10.29
N VAL A 186 15.90 1.34 9.97
CA VAL A 186 14.83 2.21 10.47
C VAL A 186 13.99 2.69 9.30
N GLY A 187 12.69 2.71 9.48
CA GLY A 187 11.77 3.17 8.45
C GLY A 187 10.47 3.69 9.04
N ARG A 188 9.84 4.57 8.30
CA ARG A 188 8.61 5.27 8.73
C ARG A 188 7.42 4.33 8.97
N VAL A 189 7.41 3.17 8.34
CA VAL A 189 6.35 2.15 8.53
C VAL A 189 6.87 0.99 9.37
N GLN A 190 8.01 0.40 9.03
CA GLN A 190 8.52 -0.80 9.69
C GLN A 190 8.82 -0.59 11.19
N THR A 191 9.36 0.57 11.57
CA THR A 191 9.73 0.82 12.96
C THR A 191 8.52 0.98 13.88
N PRO A 192 7.49 1.78 13.53
CA PRO A 192 6.26 1.80 14.31
C PRO A 192 5.55 0.44 14.37
N THR A 193 5.54 -0.31 13.26
CA THR A 193 4.95 -1.66 13.26
C THR A 193 5.67 -2.59 14.23
N LEU A 194 7.01 -2.57 14.23
CA LEU A 194 7.79 -3.34 15.19
C LEU A 194 7.50 -2.91 16.64
N ALA A 195 7.41 -1.60 16.90
CA ALA A 195 7.07 -1.08 18.21
C ALA A 195 5.69 -1.56 18.69
N MET A 196 4.69 -1.61 17.83
CA MET A 196 3.36 -2.16 18.14
C MET A 196 3.44 -3.64 18.54
N ILE A 197 4.25 -4.44 17.83
CA ILE A 197 4.45 -5.86 18.14
C ILE A 197 5.13 -6.01 19.49
N VAL A 198 6.22 -5.28 19.74
CA VAL A 198 6.95 -5.32 21.03
C VAL A 198 6.06 -4.90 22.20
N ASN A 199 5.32 -3.81 22.05
CA ASN A 199 4.38 -3.37 23.08
C ASN A 199 3.33 -4.44 23.38
N ARG A 200 2.84 -5.12 22.33
CA ARG A 200 1.87 -6.22 22.52
C ARG A 200 2.47 -7.43 23.24
N ASP A 201 3.70 -7.79 22.92
CA ASP A 201 4.42 -8.86 23.62
C ASP A 201 4.64 -8.50 25.10
N ASP A 202 4.97 -7.23 25.39
CA ASP A 202 5.12 -6.74 26.76
C ASP A 202 3.79 -6.79 27.53
N GLU A 203 2.68 -6.38 26.90
CA GLU A 203 1.33 -6.49 27.48
C GLU A 203 0.99 -7.96 27.82
N ILE A 204 1.29 -8.87 26.90
CA ILE A 204 1.03 -10.32 27.10
C ILE A 204 1.91 -10.85 28.24
N SER A 205 3.19 -10.49 28.27
CA SER A 205 4.15 -10.95 29.28
C SER A 205 3.83 -10.43 30.67
N ASN A 206 3.31 -9.21 30.77
CA ASN A 206 2.94 -8.56 32.01
C ASN A 206 1.46 -8.73 32.38
N PHE A 207 0.72 -9.55 31.60
CA PHE A 207 -0.70 -9.73 31.81
C PHE A 207 -1.01 -10.35 33.17
N LYS A 208 -1.76 -9.64 33.99
CA LYS A 208 -2.27 -10.12 35.27
C LYS A 208 -3.69 -10.64 35.08
N LYS A 209 -3.89 -11.92 35.41
CA LYS A 209 -5.24 -12.50 35.36
C LYS A 209 -6.10 -11.85 36.44
N GLU A 210 -7.17 -11.23 36.03
CA GLU A 210 -8.23 -10.73 36.91
C GLU A 210 -9.48 -11.58 36.75
N LYS A 211 -10.13 -11.89 37.88
CA LYS A 211 -11.41 -12.58 37.84
C LYS A 211 -12.53 -11.55 37.72
N TYR A 212 -13.41 -11.78 36.82
CA TYR A 212 -14.66 -11.04 36.74
C TYR A 212 -15.83 -12.05 36.66
N TYR A 213 -17.01 -11.56 36.88
CA TYR A 213 -18.23 -12.33 36.89
C TYR A 213 -19.25 -11.68 35.95
N THR A 214 -20.12 -12.50 35.41
CA THR A 214 -21.33 -12.08 34.72
C THR A 214 -22.48 -12.91 35.24
N VAL A 215 -23.63 -12.32 35.40
CA VAL A 215 -24.84 -13.06 35.74
C VAL A 215 -25.66 -13.22 34.47
N GLU A 216 -25.96 -14.47 34.12
CA GLU A 216 -26.78 -14.78 32.96
C GLU A 216 -28.13 -15.38 33.43
N LEU A 217 -29.20 -14.80 32.94
CA LEU A 217 -30.56 -15.31 33.08
C LEU A 217 -30.99 -15.95 31.76
N SER A 218 -31.17 -17.25 31.78
CA SER A 218 -31.65 -17.99 30.63
C SER A 218 -33.15 -18.15 30.67
N LEU A 219 -33.83 -17.72 29.63
CA LEU A 219 -35.23 -17.86 29.40
C LEU A 219 -35.47 -18.76 28.18
N ASP A 220 -36.69 -19.26 27.99
CA ASP A 220 -37.01 -20.24 26.92
C ASP A 220 -36.62 -19.79 25.52
N LYS A 221 -36.61 -18.49 25.24
CA LYS A 221 -36.38 -17.94 23.90
C LYS A 221 -35.18 -16.99 23.78
N PHE A 222 -34.62 -16.53 24.87
CA PHE A 222 -33.51 -15.60 24.91
C PHE A 222 -32.79 -15.64 26.27
N SER A 223 -31.57 -15.15 26.32
CA SER A 223 -30.82 -14.93 27.57
C SER A 223 -30.53 -13.46 27.77
N LEU A 224 -30.50 -13.04 29.04
CA LEU A 224 -30.09 -11.71 29.47
C LEU A 224 -28.76 -11.86 30.24
N SER A 225 -27.77 -11.04 29.94
CA SER A 225 -26.51 -11.04 30.65
C SER A 225 -26.17 -9.65 31.16
N THR A 226 -25.60 -9.61 32.35
CA THR A 226 -25.06 -8.35 32.90
C THR A 226 -23.76 -7.99 32.18
N ASP A 227 -23.38 -6.73 32.29
CA ASP A 227 -21.99 -6.31 32.04
C ASP A 227 -21.04 -6.98 33.04
N ARG A 228 -19.72 -6.80 32.83
CA ARG A 228 -18.66 -7.28 33.72
C ARG A 228 -18.87 -6.77 35.14
N ILE A 229 -18.83 -7.67 36.12
CA ILE A 229 -18.86 -7.38 37.55
C ILE A 229 -17.53 -7.85 38.15
N ASP A 230 -16.79 -6.94 38.78
CA ASP A 230 -15.47 -7.26 39.32
C ASP A 230 -15.53 -7.80 40.76
N ASP A 231 -16.68 -7.68 41.43
CA ASP A 231 -16.88 -8.13 42.79
C ASP A 231 -17.82 -9.34 42.92
N LYS A 232 -17.35 -10.38 43.60
CA LYS A 232 -18.07 -11.62 43.81
C LYS A 232 -19.31 -11.44 44.68
N THR A 233 -19.23 -10.55 45.68
CA THR A 233 -20.33 -10.31 46.64
C THR A 233 -21.52 -9.67 45.93
N THR A 234 -21.25 -8.68 45.10
CA THR A 234 -22.28 -8.04 44.24
C THR A 234 -22.92 -9.05 43.27
N THR A 235 -22.12 -9.97 42.73
CA THR A 235 -22.65 -11.05 41.87
C THR A 235 -23.60 -11.98 42.59
N GLU A 236 -23.23 -12.42 43.82
CA GLU A 236 -24.05 -13.28 44.67
C GLU A 236 -25.34 -12.56 45.14
N GLN A 237 -25.28 -11.29 45.43
CA GLN A 237 -26.46 -10.47 45.76
C GLN A 237 -27.41 -10.39 44.59
N LEU A 238 -26.92 -10.14 43.37
CA LEU A 238 -27.73 -10.12 42.16
C LEU A 238 -28.42 -11.47 41.90
N ILE A 239 -27.67 -12.58 42.03
CA ILE A 239 -28.24 -13.93 41.87
C ILE A 239 -29.39 -14.15 42.86
N ASN A 240 -29.22 -13.76 44.11
CA ASN A 240 -30.25 -13.91 45.14
C ASN A 240 -31.50 -13.04 44.89
N LEU A 241 -31.31 -11.84 44.35
CA LEU A 241 -32.41 -10.96 43.97
C LEU A 241 -33.22 -11.52 42.81
N VAL A 242 -32.56 -12.16 41.86
CA VAL A 242 -33.13 -12.68 40.61
C VAL A 242 -33.81 -14.05 40.81
N SER A 243 -33.51 -14.78 41.92
CA SER A 243 -33.96 -16.17 42.13
C SER A 243 -35.48 -16.31 42.35
N ASN A 244 -36.23 -15.26 42.72
CA ASN A 244 -37.61 -15.38 43.11
C ASN A 244 -38.66 -14.91 42.06
N SER A 245 -38.42 -13.82 41.37
CA SER A 245 -39.16 -13.35 40.20
C SER A 245 -38.51 -12.12 39.61
N ILE A 246 -38.61 -11.95 38.30
CA ILE A 246 -38.12 -10.76 37.58
C ILE A 246 -39.32 -10.15 36.84
N GLU A 247 -39.49 -8.86 36.99
CA GLU A 247 -40.39 -8.06 36.18
C GLU A 247 -39.54 -7.15 35.28
N ILE A 248 -39.76 -7.24 33.97
CA ILE A 248 -39.16 -6.33 33.02
C ILE A 248 -40.01 -5.07 33.00
N THR A 249 -39.51 -4.00 33.59
CA THR A 249 -40.24 -2.73 33.72
C THR A 249 -40.01 -1.82 32.53
N ASP A 250 -38.85 -1.98 31.85
CA ASP A 250 -38.51 -1.13 30.71
C ASP A 250 -37.54 -1.81 29.76
N VAL A 251 -37.64 -1.54 28.43
CA VAL A 251 -36.74 -2.06 27.40
C VAL A 251 -36.29 -0.90 26.52
N PHE A 252 -35.00 -0.64 26.54
CA PHE A 252 -34.38 0.39 25.69
C PHE A 252 -33.49 -0.26 24.63
N GLN A 253 -33.74 0.06 23.37
CA GLN A 253 -32.87 -0.32 22.28
C GLN A 253 -31.89 0.84 21.99
N LYS A 254 -30.59 0.57 22.12
CA LYS A 254 -29.53 1.50 21.69
C LYS A 254 -28.81 0.92 20.48
N GLU A 255 -28.89 1.58 19.34
CA GLU A 255 -27.99 1.32 18.23
C GLU A 255 -26.68 2.08 18.44
N LYS A 256 -25.58 1.33 18.55
CA LYS A 256 -24.23 1.89 18.56
C LYS A 256 -23.62 1.65 17.19
N ILE A 257 -23.66 2.66 16.32
CA ILE A 257 -22.91 2.63 15.06
C ILE A 257 -21.44 2.92 15.39
N THR A 258 -20.63 1.88 15.43
CA THR A 258 -19.18 2.03 15.47
C THR A 258 -18.68 2.16 14.04
N LYS A 259 -18.14 3.32 13.69
CA LYS A 259 -17.31 3.42 12.46
C LYS A 259 -16.04 2.62 12.72
N PRO A 260 -15.57 1.82 11.73
CA PRO A 260 -14.26 1.20 11.85
C PRO A 260 -13.23 2.32 12.05
N GLU A 261 -12.39 2.18 13.06
CA GLU A 261 -11.23 3.06 13.21
C GLU A 261 -10.35 2.88 11.96
N LEU A 262 -10.04 4.00 11.33
CA LEU A 262 -9.09 3.98 10.22
C LEU A 262 -7.73 3.56 10.76
N PRO A 263 -7.05 2.63 10.10
CA PRO A 263 -5.71 2.21 10.50
C PRO A 263 -4.68 3.32 10.43
#